data_6712e16901aa16f35cd3c0b50ba8c0af
#
_entry.id   6712e16901aa16f35cd3c0b50ba8c0af
#
_cell.length_a   1.000
_cell.length_b   1.000
_cell.length_c   1.000
_cell.angle_alpha   90.00
_cell.angle_beta   90.00
_cell.angle_gamma   90.00
#
_symmetry.space_group_name_H-M   'P 1'
#
loop_
_entity.id
_entity.type
_entity.pdbx_description
1 polymer ?
#
loop_
_entity_poly.entity_id
_entity_poly.type
_entity_poly.pdbx_seq_one_letter_code
_entity_poly.pdbx_strand_id
1 'polypeptide(L)'
;IWAEGALKENDYKKFLYYADQAARKDSKLTALARLRLAYGIQVEDPETLLSALEQLEKNHAISQVSYKKYLNLAYRLRLKGIANSEKLDAFIKSLPESVMQDKKMVVEISERYLSLQNDEALANWILQVYPKGKNSALLKLLVQSFPKLGEKQQKKTLRTLESWLKENSDDTDLLEVLGILTFNAQLWGKARFYLEKEVALSPRLNSLVLLSRLLYSAGEEDKAKEAAEAAFSLAECGGGEER
;
A
#
# COMPACT_ATOMS: atom_id res chain seq x y z
N ILE A 1 -28.03 -26.85 -10.16
CA ILE A 1 -27.71 -28.09 -9.44
C ILE A 1 -26.40 -28.70 -9.93
N TRP A 2 -26.26 -29.11 -11.22
CA TRP A 2 -25.03 -29.79 -11.69
C TRP A 2 -23.77 -28.92 -11.60
N ALA A 3 -23.82 -27.65 -12.03
CA ALA A 3 -22.70 -26.72 -11.91
C ALA A 3 -22.33 -26.46 -10.43
N GLU A 4 -23.31 -26.34 -9.55
CA GLU A 4 -23.08 -26.14 -8.12
C GLU A 4 -22.41 -27.36 -7.47
N GLY A 5 -22.86 -28.59 -7.82
CA GLY A 5 -22.22 -29.83 -7.36
C GLY A 5 -20.76 -29.89 -7.78
N ALA A 6 -20.47 -29.66 -9.07
CA ALA A 6 -19.10 -29.68 -9.60
C ALA A 6 -18.20 -28.62 -8.92
N LEU A 7 -18.72 -27.44 -8.59
CA LEU A 7 -17.98 -26.41 -7.88
C LEU A 7 -17.64 -26.83 -6.44
N LYS A 8 -18.58 -27.46 -5.72
CA LYS A 8 -18.34 -27.99 -4.37
C LYS A 8 -17.30 -29.13 -4.34
N GLU A 9 -17.25 -29.91 -5.41
CA GLU A 9 -16.27 -30.99 -5.59
C GLU A 9 -14.91 -30.49 -6.13
N ASN A 10 -14.75 -29.19 -6.39
CA ASN A 10 -13.60 -28.56 -7.04
C ASN A 10 -13.31 -29.14 -8.44
N ASP A 11 -14.31 -29.74 -9.10
CA ASP A 11 -14.20 -30.21 -10.49
C ASP A 11 -14.49 -29.02 -11.44
N TYR A 12 -13.50 -28.14 -11.60
CA TYR A 12 -13.63 -26.91 -12.37
C TYR A 12 -13.91 -27.16 -13.87
N LYS A 13 -13.46 -28.29 -14.42
CA LYS A 13 -13.75 -28.65 -15.82
C LYS A 13 -15.25 -28.94 -16.00
N LYS A 14 -15.82 -29.74 -15.12
CA LYS A 14 -17.27 -29.99 -15.13
C LYS A 14 -18.06 -28.75 -14.80
N PHE A 15 -17.60 -27.93 -13.85
CA PHE A 15 -18.23 -26.66 -13.54
C PHE A 15 -18.36 -25.79 -14.79
N LEU A 16 -17.26 -25.53 -15.50
CA LEU A 16 -17.25 -24.71 -16.71
C LEU A 16 -18.19 -25.27 -17.78
N TYR A 17 -18.16 -26.59 -18.00
CA TYR A 17 -19.07 -27.24 -18.96
C TYR A 17 -20.55 -26.98 -18.61
N TYR A 18 -20.96 -27.24 -17.37
CA TYR A 18 -22.35 -27.02 -16.95
C TYR A 18 -22.74 -25.55 -16.90
N ALA A 19 -21.82 -24.68 -16.52
CA ALA A 19 -22.00 -23.23 -16.52
C ALA A 19 -22.27 -22.70 -17.93
N ASP A 20 -21.54 -23.19 -18.93
CA ASP A 20 -21.76 -22.83 -20.34
C ASP A 20 -23.09 -23.35 -20.87
N GLN A 21 -23.47 -24.59 -20.54
CA GLN A 21 -24.78 -25.13 -20.89
C GLN A 21 -25.94 -24.31 -20.30
N ALA A 22 -25.80 -23.86 -19.04
CA ALA A 22 -26.76 -22.99 -18.39
C ALA A 22 -26.82 -21.62 -19.06
N ALA A 23 -25.68 -21.02 -19.39
CA ALA A 23 -25.58 -19.71 -20.04
C ALA A 23 -26.22 -19.70 -21.44
N ARG A 24 -26.15 -20.81 -22.19
CA ARG A 24 -26.81 -20.97 -23.50
C ARG A 24 -28.35 -20.94 -23.38
N LYS A 25 -28.90 -21.40 -22.25
CA LYS A 25 -30.34 -21.39 -22.00
C LYS A 25 -30.84 -20.03 -21.50
N ASP A 26 -30.10 -19.45 -20.57
CA ASP A 26 -30.35 -18.12 -20.02
C ASP A 26 -29.04 -17.48 -19.57
N SER A 27 -28.51 -16.55 -20.37
CA SER A 27 -27.25 -15.83 -20.09
C SER A 27 -27.38 -14.85 -18.93
N LYS A 28 -28.61 -14.48 -18.54
CA LYS A 28 -28.88 -13.50 -17.47
C LYS A 28 -29.22 -14.17 -16.14
N LEU A 29 -29.06 -15.48 -16.04
CA LEU A 29 -29.42 -16.24 -14.84
C LEU A 29 -28.59 -15.82 -13.63
N THR A 30 -29.23 -15.14 -12.67
CA THR A 30 -28.61 -14.64 -11.45
C THR A 30 -27.91 -15.75 -10.64
N ALA A 31 -28.51 -16.95 -10.58
CA ALA A 31 -27.92 -18.09 -9.91
C ALA A 31 -26.57 -18.50 -10.54
N LEU A 32 -26.48 -18.44 -11.87
CA LEU A 32 -25.23 -18.72 -12.59
C LEU A 32 -24.16 -17.67 -12.30
N ALA A 33 -24.54 -16.38 -12.26
CA ALA A 33 -23.61 -15.31 -11.92
C ALA A 33 -23.05 -15.47 -10.51
N ARG A 34 -23.87 -15.91 -9.53
CA ARG A 34 -23.38 -16.23 -8.17
C ARG A 34 -22.40 -17.40 -8.16
N LEU A 35 -22.65 -18.45 -8.94
CA LEU A 35 -21.74 -19.58 -9.06
C LEU A 35 -20.41 -19.19 -9.74
N ARG A 36 -20.48 -18.33 -10.78
CA ARG A 36 -19.28 -17.78 -11.43
C ARG A 36 -18.47 -16.90 -10.48
N LEU A 37 -19.15 -16.09 -9.65
CA LEU A 37 -18.47 -15.31 -8.63
C LEU A 37 -17.71 -16.22 -7.64
N ALA A 38 -18.38 -17.27 -7.14
CA ALA A 38 -17.74 -18.24 -6.23
C ALA A 38 -16.57 -18.97 -6.89
N TYR A 39 -16.72 -19.40 -8.14
CA TYR A 39 -15.67 -20.01 -8.93
C TYR A 39 -14.48 -19.08 -9.11
N GLY A 40 -14.72 -17.84 -9.54
CA GLY A 40 -13.65 -16.84 -9.72
C GLY A 40 -12.86 -16.54 -8.44
N ILE A 41 -13.52 -16.60 -7.26
CA ILE A 41 -12.85 -16.49 -5.96
C ILE A 41 -11.94 -17.70 -5.72
N GLN A 42 -12.41 -18.91 -5.98
CA GLN A 42 -11.67 -20.15 -5.71
C GLN A 42 -10.44 -20.32 -6.61
N VAL A 43 -10.55 -19.91 -7.88
CA VAL A 43 -9.45 -20.04 -8.86
C VAL A 43 -8.63 -18.77 -9.02
N GLU A 44 -8.93 -17.72 -8.23
CA GLU A 44 -8.30 -16.41 -8.30
C GLU A 44 -8.34 -15.79 -9.72
N ASP A 45 -9.46 -15.97 -10.44
CA ASP A 45 -9.65 -15.40 -11.79
C ASP A 45 -10.37 -14.06 -11.75
N PRO A 46 -9.65 -12.93 -11.94
CA PRO A 46 -10.22 -11.59 -11.86
C PRO A 46 -11.24 -11.30 -12.96
N GLU A 47 -11.08 -11.88 -14.16
CA GLU A 47 -11.98 -11.61 -15.29
C GLU A 47 -13.35 -12.24 -15.06
N THR A 48 -13.39 -13.48 -14.59
CA THR A 48 -14.61 -14.13 -14.18
C THR A 48 -15.30 -13.40 -13.02
N LEU A 49 -14.51 -12.91 -12.05
CA LEU A 49 -15.05 -12.11 -10.93
C LEU A 49 -15.72 -10.83 -11.43
N LEU A 50 -15.06 -10.05 -12.28
CA LEU A 50 -15.58 -8.78 -12.77
C LEU A 50 -16.84 -9.00 -13.63
N SER A 51 -16.83 -9.98 -14.53
CA SER A 51 -17.99 -10.33 -15.35
C SER A 51 -19.20 -10.77 -14.51
N ALA A 52 -18.97 -11.59 -13.49
CA ALA A 52 -20.02 -12.02 -12.58
C ALA A 52 -20.58 -10.87 -11.74
N LEU A 53 -19.72 -9.96 -11.26
CA LEU A 53 -20.12 -8.77 -10.50
C LEU A 53 -20.97 -7.83 -11.34
N GLU A 54 -20.57 -7.55 -12.59
CA GLU A 54 -21.33 -6.72 -13.51
C GLU A 54 -22.75 -7.28 -13.74
N GLN A 55 -22.86 -8.58 -13.92
CA GLN A 55 -24.15 -9.25 -14.11
C GLN A 55 -25.02 -9.19 -12.84
N LEU A 56 -24.42 -9.43 -11.67
CA LEU A 56 -25.13 -9.36 -10.39
C LEU A 56 -25.61 -7.95 -10.06
N GLU A 57 -24.81 -6.93 -10.39
CA GLU A 57 -25.17 -5.53 -10.21
C GLU A 57 -26.35 -5.15 -11.12
N LYS A 58 -26.27 -5.47 -12.42
CA LYS A 58 -27.36 -5.24 -13.39
C LYS A 58 -28.69 -5.90 -12.98
N ASN A 59 -28.61 -7.06 -12.32
CA ASN A 59 -29.78 -7.78 -11.84
C ASN A 59 -30.21 -7.36 -10.42
N HIS A 60 -29.60 -6.34 -9.81
CA HIS A 60 -29.83 -5.92 -8.43
C HIS A 60 -29.71 -7.08 -7.41
N ALA A 61 -28.85 -8.05 -7.67
CA ALA A 61 -28.72 -9.31 -6.95
C ALA A 61 -27.54 -9.39 -5.99
N ILE A 62 -26.85 -8.27 -5.78
CA ILE A 62 -25.73 -8.14 -4.87
C ILE A 62 -25.84 -6.85 -4.06
N SER A 63 -25.52 -6.90 -2.77
CA SER A 63 -25.45 -5.68 -1.95
C SER A 63 -24.24 -4.82 -2.32
N GLN A 64 -24.35 -3.50 -2.14
CA GLN A 64 -23.25 -2.55 -2.41
C GLN A 64 -21.98 -2.89 -1.61
N VAL A 65 -22.12 -3.35 -0.38
CA VAL A 65 -21.01 -3.78 0.47
C VAL A 65 -20.28 -4.98 -0.13
N SER A 66 -21.03 -6.01 -0.54
CA SER A 66 -20.47 -7.21 -1.17
C SER A 66 -19.87 -6.90 -2.53
N TYR A 67 -20.53 -6.07 -3.33
CA TYR A 67 -20.03 -5.62 -4.63
C TYR A 67 -18.65 -4.96 -4.48
N LYS A 68 -18.53 -3.95 -3.61
CA LYS A 68 -17.27 -3.25 -3.35
C LYS A 68 -16.16 -4.19 -2.85
N LYS A 69 -16.51 -5.12 -1.96
CA LYS A 69 -15.56 -6.13 -1.44
C LYS A 69 -14.97 -6.99 -2.56
N TYR A 70 -15.82 -7.55 -3.41
CA TYR A 70 -15.36 -8.45 -4.49
C TYR A 70 -14.75 -7.69 -5.67
N LEU A 71 -15.17 -6.45 -5.92
CA LEU A 71 -14.55 -5.56 -6.89
C LEU A 71 -13.09 -5.28 -6.50
N ASN A 72 -12.85 -4.91 -5.25
CA ASN A 72 -11.49 -4.72 -4.74
C ASN A 72 -10.67 -6.00 -4.86
N LEU A 73 -11.25 -7.17 -4.53
CA LEU A 73 -10.56 -8.46 -4.68
C LEU A 73 -10.14 -8.70 -6.13
N ALA A 74 -11.04 -8.51 -7.10
CA ALA A 74 -10.75 -8.73 -8.51
C ALA A 74 -9.60 -7.82 -9.01
N TYR A 75 -9.62 -6.54 -8.65
CA TYR A 75 -8.55 -5.62 -9.04
C TYR A 75 -7.22 -5.93 -8.34
N ARG A 76 -7.23 -6.42 -7.11
CA ARG A 76 -6.02 -6.89 -6.41
C ARG A 76 -5.41 -8.13 -7.07
N LEU A 77 -6.25 -9.06 -7.56
CA LEU A 77 -5.79 -10.19 -8.33
C LEU A 77 -5.18 -9.77 -9.67
N ARG A 78 -5.81 -8.82 -10.39
CA ARG A 78 -5.21 -8.23 -11.60
C ARG A 78 -3.85 -7.59 -11.31
N LEU A 79 -3.74 -6.84 -10.22
CA LEU A 79 -2.51 -6.17 -9.81
C LEU A 79 -1.36 -7.17 -9.64
N LYS A 80 -1.62 -8.32 -9.01
CA LYS A 80 -0.61 -9.39 -8.82
C LYS A 80 -0.01 -9.88 -10.15
N GLY A 81 -0.79 -9.92 -11.22
CA GLY A 81 -0.37 -10.39 -12.55
C GLY A 81 0.41 -9.38 -13.39
N ILE A 82 0.58 -8.13 -12.94
CA ILE A 82 1.23 -7.07 -13.72
C ILE A 82 2.75 -7.26 -13.67
N ALA A 83 3.39 -7.41 -14.83
CA ALA A 83 4.80 -7.77 -14.93
C ALA A 83 5.76 -6.57 -15.11
N ASN A 84 5.27 -5.39 -15.47
CA ASN A 84 6.11 -4.20 -15.69
C ASN A 84 5.38 -2.90 -15.35
N SER A 85 6.15 -1.81 -15.23
CA SER A 85 5.64 -0.50 -14.82
C SER A 85 4.68 0.13 -15.83
N GLU A 86 4.88 -0.04 -17.13
CA GLU A 86 4.00 0.51 -18.15
C GLU A 86 2.58 -0.08 -18.06
N LYS A 87 2.50 -1.41 -17.84
CA LYS A 87 1.22 -2.09 -17.58
C LYS A 87 0.61 -1.66 -16.26
N LEU A 88 1.44 -1.38 -15.25
CA LEU A 88 0.97 -0.87 -13.96
C LEU A 88 0.38 0.53 -14.10
N ASP A 89 1.04 1.43 -14.85
CA ASP A 89 0.53 2.77 -15.12
C ASP A 89 -0.80 2.73 -15.90
N ALA A 90 -0.90 1.87 -16.91
CA ALA A 90 -2.13 1.66 -17.66
C ALA A 90 -3.25 1.10 -16.77
N PHE A 91 -2.93 0.14 -15.91
CA PHE A 91 -3.85 -0.43 -14.93
C PHE A 91 -4.39 0.63 -13.96
N ILE A 92 -3.52 1.45 -13.38
CA ILE A 92 -3.90 2.53 -12.46
C ILE A 92 -4.88 3.51 -13.13
N LYS A 93 -4.62 3.88 -14.39
CA LYS A 93 -5.50 4.76 -15.16
C LYS A 93 -6.88 4.15 -15.44
N SER A 94 -6.97 2.83 -15.44
CA SER A 94 -8.22 2.09 -15.67
C SER A 94 -9.03 1.83 -14.40
N LEU A 95 -8.46 2.10 -13.20
CA LEU A 95 -9.12 1.80 -11.93
C LEU A 95 -10.32 2.72 -11.69
N PRO A 96 -11.47 2.18 -11.28
CA PRO A 96 -12.59 2.98 -10.80
C PRO A 96 -12.19 3.80 -9.56
N GLU A 97 -12.78 4.97 -9.42
CA GLU A 97 -12.51 5.85 -8.28
C GLU A 97 -12.80 5.17 -6.93
N SER A 98 -13.86 4.35 -6.87
CA SER A 98 -14.22 3.59 -5.67
C SER A 98 -13.13 2.61 -5.22
N VAL A 99 -12.34 2.08 -6.15
CA VAL A 99 -11.21 1.18 -5.90
C VAL A 99 -9.99 2.00 -5.46
N MET A 100 -9.77 3.17 -6.06
CA MET A 100 -8.70 4.09 -5.68
C MET A 100 -8.87 4.71 -4.28
N GLN A 101 -10.08 4.71 -3.73
CA GLN A 101 -10.35 5.11 -2.35
C GLN A 101 -10.00 4.02 -1.32
N ASP A 102 -9.75 2.79 -1.75
CA ASP A 102 -9.32 1.71 -0.85
C ASP A 102 -7.85 1.89 -0.46
N LYS A 103 -7.62 2.21 0.83
CA LYS A 103 -6.26 2.40 1.37
C LYS A 103 -5.35 1.19 1.15
N LYS A 104 -5.90 -0.04 1.17
CA LYS A 104 -5.13 -1.27 0.91
C LYS A 104 -4.69 -1.34 -0.54
N MET A 105 -5.57 -1.02 -1.49
CA MET A 105 -5.24 -0.99 -2.92
C MET A 105 -4.10 -0.01 -3.21
N VAL A 106 -4.15 1.18 -2.62
CA VAL A 106 -3.10 2.21 -2.80
C VAL A 106 -1.75 1.71 -2.29
N VAL A 107 -1.72 1.02 -1.14
CA VAL A 107 -0.48 0.42 -0.62
C VAL A 107 0.02 -0.71 -1.52
N GLU A 108 -0.85 -1.63 -1.95
CA GLU A 108 -0.48 -2.75 -2.82
C GLU A 108 0.04 -2.28 -4.20
N ILE A 109 -0.50 -1.19 -4.76
CA ILE A 109 0.05 -0.55 -5.95
C ILE A 109 1.47 -0.04 -5.67
N SER A 110 1.69 0.58 -4.52
CA SER A 110 3.01 1.08 -4.12
C SER A 110 4.02 -0.05 -3.94
N GLU A 111 3.63 -1.14 -3.29
CA GLU A 111 4.43 -2.36 -3.16
C GLU A 111 4.75 -2.99 -4.53
N ARG A 112 3.80 -2.89 -5.48
CA ARG A 112 4.02 -3.37 -6.84
C ARG A 112 5.07 -2.56 -7.57
N TYR A 113 5.05 -1.22 -7.51
CA TYR A 113 6.14 -0.39 -8.04
C TYR A 113 7.50 -0.76 -7.43
N LEU A 114 7.54 -0.95 -6.10
CA LEU A 114 8.76 -1.36 -5.40
C LEU A 114 9.26 -2.72 -5.91
N SER A 115 8.37 -3.72 -6.06
CA SER A 115 8.73 -5.05 -6.58
C SER A 115 9.21 -5.03 -8.03
N LEU A 116 8.75 -4.07 -8.83
CA LEU A 116 9.20 -3.82 -10.19
C LEU A 116 10.47 -2.97 -10.26
N GLN A 117 11.06 -2.63 -9.12
CA GLN A 117 12.28 -1.80 -8.99
C GLN A 117 12.17 -0.44 -9.71
N ASN A 118 10.96 0.11 -9.79
CA ASN A 118 10.74 1.44 -10.34
C ASN A 118 10.54 2.46 -9.22
N ASP A 119 11.65 2.77 -8.54
CA ASP A 119 11.68 3.63 -7.36
C ASP A 119 11.24 5.07 -7.69
N GLU A 120 11.52 5.57 -8.89
CA GLU A 120 11.10 6.91 -9.33
C GLU A 120 9.59 7.00 -9.53
N ALA A 121 8.98 6.02 -10.20
CA ALA A 121 7.53 5.95 -10.35
C ALA A 121 6.84 5.78 -8.99
N LEU A 122 7.39 4.94 -8.11
CA LEU A 122 6.91 4.78 -6.74
C LEU A 122 6.91 6.11 -5.99
N ALA A 123 8.01 6.84 -6.00
CA ALA A 123 8.10 8.14 -5.33
C ALA A 123 7.07 9.13 -5.88
N ASN A 124 6.94 9.26 -7.21
CA ASN A 124 5.94 10.13 -7.84
C ASN A 124 4.51 9.73 -7.47
N TRP A 125 4.22 8.42 -7.48
CA TRP A 125 2.93 7.87 -7.07
C TRP A 125 2.60 8.22 -5.62
N ILE A 126 3.52 7.97 -4.69
CA ILE A 126 3.31 8.28 -3.26
C ILE A 126 3.07 9.78 -3.07
N LEU A 127 3.85 10.64 -3.73
CA LEU A 127 3.67 12.10 -3.64
C LEU A 127 2.30 12.55 -4.16
N GLN A 128 1.68 11.82 -5.08
CA GLN A 128 0.34 12.11 -5.60
C GLN A 128 -0.78 11.64 -4.69
N VAL A 129 -0.63 10.46 -4.07
CA VAL A 129 -1.73 9.79 -3.35
C VAL A 129 -1.73 10.04 -1.84
N TYR A 130 -0.55 10.27 -1.24
CA TYR A 130 -0.42 10.48 0.21
C TYR A 130 -1.29 11.63 0.76
N PRO A 131 -1.36 12.82 0.13
CA PRO A 131 -2.18 13.92 0.66
C PRO A 131 -3.66 13.58 0.82
N LYS A 132 -4.17 12.64 0.00
CA LYS A 132 -5.58 12.25 -0.01
C LYS A 132 -5.96 11.31 1.13
N GLY A 133 -5.03 10.49 1.60
CA GLY A 133 -5.31 9.43 2.57
C GLY A 133 -4.44 9.44 3.83
N LYS A 134 -3.32 10.17 3.83
CA LYS A 134 -2.34 10.28 4.93
C LYS A 134 -1.99 8.91 5.55
N ASN A 135 -1.66 7.94 4.69
CA ASN A 135 -1.35 6.57 5.13
C ASN A 135 0.17 6.45 5.37
N SER A 136 0.56 6.25 6.63
CA SER A 136 1.97 6.12 7.04
C SER A 136 2.71 4.95 6.37
N ALA A 137 1.99 3.87 5.96
CA ALA A 137 2.61 2.78 5.22
C ALA A 137 3.25 3.24 3.90
N LEU A 138 2.67 4.25 3.23
CA LEU A 138 3.24 4.83 2.01
C LEU A 138 4.57 5.54 2.27
N LEU A 139 4.67 6.23 3.39
CA LEU A 139 5.90 6.91 3.80
C LEU A 139 7.03 5.91 4.07
N LYS A 140 6.72 4.74 4.66
CA LYS A 140 7.71 3.67 4.87
C LYS A 140 8.24 3.14 3.54
N LEU A 141 7.38 2.96 2.53
CA LEU A 141 7.80 2.55 1.19
C LEU A 141 8.65 3.62 0.50
N LEU A 142 8.32 4.90 0.72
CA LEU A 142 9.12 6.02 0.23
C LEU A 142 10.52 6.03 0.84
N VAL A 143 10.65 5.77 2.15
CA VAL A 143 11.96 5.64 2.82
C VAL A 143 12.81 4.53 2.19
N GLN A 144 12.20 3.38 1.85
CA GLN A 144 12.93 2.26 1.23
C GLN A 144 13.42 2.57 -0.19
N SER A 145 12.64 3.33 -0.96
CA SER A 145 12.99 3.67 -2.35
C SER A 145 13.93 4.86 -2.46
N PHE A 146 13.91 5.78 -1.49
CA PHE A 146 14.61 7.06 -1.55
C PHE A 146 16.10 6.97 -1.84
N PRO A 147 16.90 6.06 -1.24
CA PRO A 147 18.34 5.96 -1.53
C PRO A 147 18.67 5.62 -2.98
N LYS A 148 17.71 5.03 -3.71
CA LYS A 148 17.86 4.62 -5.11
C LYS A 148 17.44 5.71 -6.09
N LEU A 149 16.80 6.78 -5.60
CA LEU A 149 16.38 7.91 -6.42
C LEU A 149 17.58 8.76 -6.86
N GLY A 150 17.51 9.26 -8.08
CA GLY A 150 18.45 10.27 -8.54
C GLY A 150 18.35 11.58 -7.74
N GLU A 151 19.44 12.35 -7.66
CA GLU A 151 19.54 13.57 -6.84
C GLU A 151 18.39 14.57 -7.09
N LYS A 152 18.00 14.76 -8.35
CA LYS A 152 16.89 15.66 -8.73
C LYS A 152 15.58 15.20 -8.09
N GLN A 153 15.30 13.90 -8.13
CA GLN A 153 14.08 13.32 -7.57
C GLN A 153 14.11 13.34 -6.05
N GLN A 154 15.25 13.07 -5.43
CA GLN A 154 15.43 13.22 -3.98
C GLN A 154 15.11 14.65 -3.52
N LYS A 155 15.68 15.66 -4.19
CA LYS A 155 15.42 17.07 -3.88
C LYS A 155 13.93 17.44 -4.05
N LYS A 156 13.29 16.94 -5.12
CA LYS A 156 11.83 17.14 -5.34
C LYS A 156 11.03 16.51 -4.21
N THR A 157 11.33 15.27 -3.84
CA THR A 157 10.66 14.54 -2.76
C THR A 157 10.75 15.28 -1.44
N LEU A 158 11.95 15.66 -1.03
CA LEU A 158 12.17 16.41 0.21
C LEU A 158 11.39 17.72 0.23
N ARG A 159 11.44 18.52 -0.85
CA ARG A 159 10.69 19.78 -0.94
C ARG A 159 9.18 19.59 -0.80
N THR A 160 8.65 18.52 -1.40
CA THR A 160 7.21 18.22 -1.31
C THR A 160 6.82 17.83 0.11
N LEU A 161 7.58 16.94 0.77
CA LEU A 161 7.33 16.57 2.17
C LEU A 161 7.48 17.77 3.11
N GLU A 162 8.47 18.62 2.90
CA GLU A 162 8.63 19.87 3.65
C GLU A 162 7.45 20.82 3.46
N SER A 163 6.86 20.87 2.26
CA SER A 163 5.64 21.69 2.04
C SER A 163 4.44 21.16 2.81
N TRP A 164 4.27 19.83 2.89
CA TRP A 164 3.20 19.23 3.70
C TRP A 164 3.40 19.45 5.19
N LEU A 165 4.67 19.36 5.66
CA LEU A 165 4.98 19.63 7.07
C LEU A 165 4.70 21.08 7.46
N LYS A 166 4.79 22.06 6.53
CA LYS A 166 4.40 23.45 6.79
C LYS A 166 2.91 23.62 7.07
N GLU A 167 2.06 22.78 6.47
CA GLU A 167 0.61 22.80 6.69
C GLU A 167 0.24 22.19 8.06
N ASN A 168 1.03 21.23 8.55
CA ASN A 168 0.88 20.59 9.85
C ASN A 168 2.27 20.34 10.47
N SER A 169 2.78 21.33 11.17
CA SER A 169 4.16 21.36 11.69
C SER A 169 4.47 20.24 12.69
N ASP A 170 3.46 19.65 13.30
CA ASP A 170 3.59 18.66 14.37
C ASP A 170 3.19 17.22 13.91
N ASP A 171 3.14 17.03 12.59
CA ASP A 171 2.93 15.70 12.00
C ASP A 171 4.16 14.82 12.24
N THR A 172 4.08 13.95 13.24
CA THR A 172 5.20 13.11 13.68
C THR A 172 5.62 12.08 12.64
N ASP A 173 4.70 11.61 11.77
CA ASP A 173 5.03 10.70 10.68
C ASP A 173 5.88 11.40 9.61
N LEU A 174 5.53 12.64 9.26
CA LEU A 174 6.32 13.45 8.33
C LEU A 174 7.65 13.87 8.92
N LEU A 175 7.70 14.21 10.22
CA LEU A 175 8.95 14.56 10.91
C LEU A 175 9.93 13.38 10.92
N GLU A 176 9.47 12.17 11.29
CA GLU A 176 10.29 10.97 11.27
C GLU A 176 10.86 10.71 9.86
N VAL A 177 9.98 10.71 8.85
CA VAL A 177 10.38 10.44 7.48
C VAL A 177 11.35 11.49 6.96
N LEU A 178 11.09 12.77 7.17
CA LEU A 178 12.04 13.84 6.80
C LEU A 178 13.36 13.71 7.53
N GLY A 179 13.35 13.33 8.81
CA GLY A 179 14.57 13.02 9.57
C GLY A 179 15.38 11.92 8.91
N ILE A 180 14.76 10.79 8.58
CA ILE A 180 15.41 9.66 7.94
C ILE A 180 15.93 10.01 6.53
N LEU A 181 15.08 10.65 5.70
CA LEU A 181 15.45 10.96 4.31
C LEU A 181 16.56 12.01 4.24
N THR A 182 16.55 13.02 5.11
CA THR A 182 17.62 14.03 5.18
C THR A 182 18.91 13.46 5.75
N PHE A 183 18.82 12.49 6.69
CA PHE A 183 19.97 11.73 7.16
C PHE A 183 20.62 10.93 6.01
N ASN A 184 19.81 10.18 5.24
CA ASN A 184 20.29 9.42 4.09
C ASN A 184 20.88 10.31 2.99
N ALA A 185 20.35 11.53 2.82
CA ALA A 185 20.88 12.54 1.90
C ALA A 185 22.08 13.33 2.47
N GLN A 186 22.58 12.96 3.65
CA GLN A 186 23.71 13.64 4.34
C GLN A 186 23.45 15.13 4.64
N LEU A 187 22.19 15.52 4.77
CA LEU A 187 21.79 16.87 5.13
C LEU A 187 21.68 16.99 6.67
N TRP A 188 22.82 16.83 7.35
CA TRP A 188 22.92 16.61 8.79
C TRP A 188 22.16 17.63 9.64
N GLY A 189 22.25 18.91 9.31
CA GLY A 189 21.53 19.96 10.04
C GLY A 189 20.01 19.86 9.96
N LYS A 190 19.49 19.51 8.78
CA LYS A 190 18.04 19.26 8.60
C LYS A 190 17.61 17.97 9.30
N ALA A 191 18.40 16.90 9.17
CA ALA A 191 18.13 15.62 9.81
C ALA A 191 18.01 15.82 11.33
N ARG A 192 18.97 16.51 11.94
CA ARG A 192 18.95 16.82 13.36
C ARG A 192 17.67 17.58 13.74
N PHE A 193 17.34 18.64 13.02
CA PHE A 193 16.16 19.47 13.30
C PHE A 193 14.86 18.65 13.30
N TYR A 194 14.65 17.78 12.29
CA TYR A 194 13.44 16.97 12.19
C TYR A 194 13.40 15.88 13.27
N LEU A 195 14.54 15.21 13.52
CA LEU A 195 14.61 14.15 14.53
C LEU A 195 14.44 14.68 15.95
N GLU A 196 15.09 15.81 16.29
CA GLU A 196 14.90 16.45 17.62
C GLU A 196 13.43 16.84 17.83
N LYS A 197 12.80 17.40 16.80
CA LYS A 197 11.38 17.80 16.90
C LYS A 197 10.45 16.59 17.02
N GLU A 198 10.70 15.51 16.25
CA GLU A 198 9.90 14.29 16.33
C GLU A 198 10.05 13.65 17.70
N VAL A 199 11.26 13.46 18.19
CA VAL A 199 11.56 12.88 19.51
C VAL A 199 10.91 13.66 20.65
N ALA A 200 10.86 14.98 20.54
CA ALA A 200 10.19 15.82 21.56
C ALA A 200 8.66 15.63 21.58
N LEU A 201 8.04 15.28 20.44
CA LEU A 201 6.59 15.09 20.32
C LEU A 201 6.17 13.63 20.57
N SER A 202 6.87 12.69 19.97
CA SER A 202 6.52 11.25 19.99
C SER A 202 7.77 10.41 19.70
N PRO A 203 8.60 10.15 20.72
CA PRO A 203 9.87 9.47 20.50
C PRO A 203 9.68 8.06 19.90
N ARG A 204 10.42 7.79 18.82
CA ARG A 204 10.42 6.50 18.13
C ARG A 204 11.85 5.91 18.12
N LEU A 205 11.91 4.59 18.15
CA LEU A 205 13.20 3.89 18.23
C LEU A 205 14.16 4.31 17.09
N ASN A 206 13.68 4.31 15.85
CA ASN A 206 14.52 4.68 14.70
C ASN A 206 15.04 6.13 14.79
N SER A 207 14.18 7.07 15.19
CA SER A 207 14.54 8.48 15.34
C SER A 207 15.58 8.69 16.41
N LEU A 208 15.43 8.04 17.56
CA LEU A 208 16.40 8.11 18.67
C LEU A 208 17.75 7.52 18.27
N VAL A 209 17.76 6.38 17.58
CA VAL A 209 19.02 5.77 17.09
C VAL A 209 19.75 6.68 16.09
N LEU A 210 19.01 7.29 15.14
CA LEU A 210 19.62 8.20 14.18
C LEU A 210 20.07 9.50 14.83
N LEU A 211 19.28 10.03 15.76
CA LEU A 211 19.67 11.24 16.53
C LEU A 211 20.91 11.00 17.35
N SER A 212 21.01 9.88 18.08
CA SER A 212 22.22 9.52 18.82
C SER A 212 23.45 9.49 17.92
N ARG A 213 23.36 8.88 16.72
CA ARG A 213 24.48 8.85 15.76
C ARG A 213 24.89 10.25 15.30
N LEU A 214 23.91 11.13 15.02
CA LEU A 214 24.19 12.52 14.62
C LEU A 214 24.88 13.30 15.72
N LEU A 215 24.37 13.20 16.94
CA LEU A 215 24.93 13.90 18.11
C LEU A 215 26.35 13.42 18.41
N TYR A 216 26.59 12.11 18.34
CA TYR A 216 27.91 11.53 18.51
C TYR A 216 28.90 12.07 17.46
N SER A 217 28.52 12.08 16.19
CA SER A 217 29.35 12.61 15.10
C SER A 217 29.63 14.13 15.22
N ALA A 218 28.75 14.86 15.92
CA ALA A 218 28.89 16.27 16.22
C ALA A 218 29.74 16.54 17.49
N GLY A 219 30.20 15.50 18.20
CA GLY A 219 30.98 15.63 19.45
C GLY A 219 30.11 15.92 20.69
N GLU A 220 28.79 15.78 20.59
CA GLU A 220 27.83 15.98 21.70
C GLU A 220 27.58 14.63 22.42
N GLU A 221 28.63 14.05 23.02
CA GLU A 221 28.61 12.68 23.53
C GLU A 221 27.57 12.44 24.63
N ASP A 222 27.38 13.39 25.55
CA ASP A 222 26.39 13.27 26.63
C ASP A 222 24.95 13.15 26.08
N LYS A 223 24.60 14.03 25.15
CA LYS A 223 23.27 13.99 24.50
C LYS A 223 23.11 12.75 23.61
N ALA A 224 24.17 12.32 22.95
CA ALA A 224 24.17 11.10 22.15
C ALA A 224 23.87 9.88 23.02
N LYS A 225 24.46 9.83 24.23
CA LYS A 225 24.22 8.77 25.20
C LYS A 225 22.78 8.80 25.72
N GLU A 226 22.26 9.98 26.08
CA GLU A 226 20.86 10.13 26.50
C GLU A 226 19.87 9.61 25.43
N ALA A 227 20.09 9.98 24.16
CA ALA A 227 19.26 9.50 23.06
C ALA A 227 19.37 7.97 22.86
N ALA A 228 20.58 7.39 23.04
CA ALA A 228 20.77 5.95 22.98
C ALA A 228 20.06 5.21 24.13
N GLU A 229 20.17 5.71 25.36
CA GLU A 229 19.51 5.14 26.54
C GLU A 229 17.98 5.17 26.38
N ALA A 230 17.43 6.27 25.85
CA ALA A 230 16.02 6.37 25.53
C ALA A 230 15.60 5.36 24.46
N ALA A 231 16.44 5.12 23.43
CA ALA A 231 16.19 4.11 22.42
C ALA A 231 16.17 2.68 23.01
N PHE A 232 17.11 2.35 23.90
CA PHE A 232 17.13 1.05 24.61
C PHE A 232 15.88 0.86 25.47
N SER A 233 15.48 1.88 26.24
CA SER A 233 14.28 1.81 27.06
C SER A 233 13.02 1.56 26.25
N LEU A 234 12.87 2.20 25.08
CA LEU A 234 11.76 1.94 24.16
C LEU A 234 11.78 0.51 23.59
N ALA A 235 12.96 0.00 23.26
CA ALA A 235 13.11 -1.37 22.73
C ALA A 235 12.72 -2.43 23.77
N GLU A 236 13.08 -2.22 25.03
CA GLU A 236 12.72 -3.12 26.15
C GLU A 236 11.21 -3.11 26.40
N CYS A 237 10.58 -1.93 26.39
CA CYS A 237 9.12 -1.81 26.59
C CYS A 237 8.33 -2.41 25.41
N GLY A 238 8.81 -2.27 24.17
CA GLY A 238 8.15 -2.83 22.96
C GLY A 238 8.31 -4.34 22.80
N GLY A 239 9.32 -4.96 23.38
CA GLY A 239 9.56 -6.41 23.34
C GLY A 239 8.68 -7.26 24.26
N GLY A 240 7.84 -6.63 25.08
CA GLY A 240 6.97 -7.30 26.05
C GLY A 240 5.59 -7.75 25.55
N GLU A 241 5.17 -7.34 24.35
CA GLU A 241 3.83 -7.63 23.80
C GLU A 241 3.76 -8.82 22.82
N GLU A 242 4.88 -9.47 22.54
CA GLU A 242 4.92 -10.69 21.69
C GLU A 242 5.31 -11.95 22.52
N ARG A 243 4.52 -12.30 23.54
CA ARG A 243 4.60 -13.63 24.16
C ARG A 243 3.22 -14.20 24.43
#